data_b3dfc2739496264f813530594840bfb3
#
_entry.id   b3dfc2739496264f813530594840bfb3
#
_cell.length_a   1.000
_cell.length_b   1.000
_cell.length_c   1.000
_cell.angle_alpha   90.00
_cell.angle_beta   90.00
_cell.angle_gamma   90.00
#
_symmetry.space_group_name_H-M   'P 1'
#
loop_
_entity.id
_entity.type
_entity.pdbx_description
1 polymer ?
#
loop_
_entity_poly.entity_id
_entity_poly.type
_entity_poly.pdbx_seq_one_letter_code
_entity_poly.pdbx_strand_id
1 'polypeptide(L)'
;NWFANETRNMSRREVAQELECSFNASGDTVVSGDSLKRILEQASEPQHKTGFDRNYWIWAEPVPGAEYLLAADIARGDGSDFSVAQIIRLDTMEQVAEYQGKLTADMFAPILINMAKDYNEALLVIENNHDYGVLNRIEEIGYNNLYYSIKSTHEYVDAVAAEARGGIAGFTMSSRTRPLVIAKLEEFTRNKLLRINSMRTINEIKTFIWYNGRPQGMRGYNDDLVIALAIACWVRDTALTTNQRDVEHRKAMLSGISKSGRQMNTKISGMRGYAPDKQTQSTTMVGTDGRVHDISWIYKG
;
A
#
# COMPACT_ATOMS: atom_id res chain seq x y z
N ASN A 1 29.81 11.26 -42.38
CA ASN A 1 29.35 10.67 -41.11
C ASN A 1 27.86 10.31 -41.26
N TRP A 2 27.52 8.99 -41.15
CA TRP A 2 26.15 8.50 -41.34
C TRP A 2 25.12 9.28 -40.47
N PHE A 3 25.42 9.46 -39.18
CA PHE A 3 24.57 10.17 -38.23
C PHE A 3 24.22 11.60 -38.69
N ALA A 4 25.22 12.36 -39.18
CA ALA A 4 25.02 13.71 -39.66
C ALA A 4 24.17 13.79 -40.94
N ASN A 5 24.17 12.73 -41.77
CA ASN A 5 23.34 12.64 -42.98
C ASN A 5 21.90 12.28 -42.62
N GLU A 6 21.70 11.31 -41.70
CA GLU A 6 20.37 10.86 -41.27
C GLU A 6 19.64 11.95 -40.48
N THR A 7 20.35 12.68 -39.62
CA THR A 7 19.74 13.74 -38.78
C THR A 7 19.49 15.06 -39.49
N ARG A 8 19.94 15.24 -40.75
CA ARG A 8 19.88 16.52 -41.46
C ARG A 8 18.46 17.09 -41.59
N ASN A 9 17.46 16.22 -41.74
CA ASN A 9 16.04 16.59 -41.94
C ASN A 9 15.17 16.27 -40.73
N MET A 10 15.76 15.79 -39.63
CA MET A 10 15.06 15.42 -38.42
C MET A 10 15.08 16.57 -37.41
N SER A 11 13.97 16.79 -36.71
CA SER A 11 13.96 17.65 -35.55
C SER A 11 14.81 17.05 -34.42
N ARG A 12 15.25 17.87 -33.48
CA ARG A 12 15.96 17.36 -32.28
C ARG A 12 15.18 16.29 -31.51
N ARG A 13 13.86 16.42 -31.53
CA ARG A 13 12.94 15.45 -30.91
C ARG A 13 12.95 14.12 -31.66
N GLU A 14 12.86 14.13 -32.98
CA GLU A 14 12.93 12.93 -33.81
C GLU A 14 14.29 12.23 -33.70
N VAL A 15 15.38 12.98 -33.68
CA VAL A 15 16.74 12.45 -33.48
C VAL A 15 16.85 11.75 -32.14
N ALA A 16 16.39 12.39 -31.06
CA ALA A 16 16.41 11.83 -29.73
C ALA A 16 15.51 10.58 -29.65
N GLN A 17 14.38 10.58 -30.29
CA GLN A 17 13.41 9.48 -30.26
C GLN A 17 13.81 8.28 -31.11
N GLU A 18 14.29 8.49 -32.35
CA GLU A 18 14.53 7.42 -33.30
C GLU A 18 15.98 6.92 -33.32
N LEU A 19 16.95 7.81 -33.08
CA LEU A 19 18.37 7.47 -33.18
C LEU A 19 19.07 7.33 -31.81
N GLU A 20 18.67 8.14 -30.83
CA GLU A 20 19.22 8.07 -29.48
C GLU A 20 18.37 7.22 -28.55
N CYS A 21 17.25 6.65 -29.03
CA CYS A 21 16.30 5.88 -28.25
C CYS A 21 15.88 6.57 -26.94
N SER A 22 15.84 7.91 -26.98
CA SER A 22 15.47 8.71 -25.82
C SER A 22 13.95 8.84 -25.70
N PHE A 23 13.35 7.94 -24.97
CA PHE A 23 11.92 7.93 -24.72
C PHE A 23 11.41 9.20 -24.02
N ASN A 24 12.29 9.93 -23.35
CA ASN A 24 11.98 11.23 -22.73
C ASN A 24 11.59 12.32 -23.72
N ALA A 25 11.93 12.15 -25.00
CA ALA A 25 11.63 13.13 -26.05
C ALA A 25 10.25 12.93 -26.69
N SER A 26 9.61 11.75 -26.51
CA SER A 26 8.33 11.42 -27.18
C SER A 26 7.14 12.20 -26.64
N GLY A 27 7.19 12.68 -25.42
CA GLY A 27 6.05 13.36 -24.75
C GLY A 27 4.88 12.45 -24.42
N ASP A 28 4.98 11.16 -24.71
CA ASP A 28 3.92 10.17 -24.51
C ASP A 28 4.15 9.35 -23.23
N THR A 29 5.29 9.55 -22.53
CA THR A 29 5.55 8.88 -21.24
C THR A 29 4.60 9.38 -20.16
N VAL A 30 4.11 8.46 -19.34
CA VAL A 30 3.20 8.78 -18.23
C VAL A 30 3.90 9.65 -17.20
N VAL A 31 5.14 9.33 -16.86
CA VAL A 31 5.97 10.14 -15.97
C VAL A 31 6.79 11.12 -16.79
N SER A 32 6.77 12.40 -16.41
CA SER A 32 7.50 13.45 -17.14
C SER A 32 9.02 13.23 -17.13
N GLY A 33 9.70 13.72 -18.16
CA GLY A 33 11.15 13.59 -18.28
C GLY A 33 11.92 14.16 -17.10
N ASP A 34 11.47 15.30 -16.53
CA ASP A 34 12.09 15.91 -15.36
C ASP A 34 11.91 15.05 -14.10
N SER A 35 10.72 14.46 -13.93
CA SER A 35 10.46 13.53 -12.84
C SER A 35 11.30 12.27 -12.98
N LEU A 36 11.39 11.74 -14.20
CA LEU A 36 12.18 10.55 -14.48
C LEU A 36 13.68 10.77 -14.24
N LYS A 37 14.24 11.93 -14.66
CA LYS A 37 15.64 12.29 -14.37
C LYS A 37 15.91 12.28 -12.87
N ARG A 38 15.04 12.90 -12.08
CA ARG A 38 15.15 12.94 -10.62
C ARG A 38 15.06 11.55 -9.98
N ILE A 39 14.13 10.70 -10.46
CA ILE A 39 13.97 9.33 -9.97
C ILE A 39 15.23 8.52 -10.27
N LEU A 40 15.84 8.69 -11.44
CA LEU A 40 17.12 8.07 -11.80
C LEU A 40 18.26 8.46 -10.86
N GLU A 41 18.32 9.73 -10.44
CA GLU A 41 19.32 10.22 -9.48
C GLU A 41 19.13 9.63 -8.07
N GLN A 42 17.93 9.16 -7.74
CA GLN A 42 17.59 8.53 -6.44
C GLN A 42 17.88 7.03 -6.41
N ALA A 43 18.01 6.40 -7.59
CA ALA A 43 18.23 4.96 -7.68
C ALA A 43 19.49 4.52 -6.94
N SER A 44 19.41 3.41 -6.27
CA SER A 44 20.53 2.85 -5.51
C SER A 44 20.59 1.33 -5.66
N GLU A 45 21.78 0.75 -5.45
CA GLU A 45 21.90 -0.70 -5.36
C GLU A 45 21.24 -1.20 -4.07
N PRO A 46 20.53 -2.34 -4.10
CA PRO A 46 19.96 -2.94 -2.90
C PRO A 46 21.07 -3.41 -1.95
N GLN A 47 20.83 -3.28 -0.64
CA GLN A 47 21.72 -3.78 0.40
C GLN A 47 21.82 -5.30 0.36
N HIS A 48 20.68 -5.97 0.09
CA HIS A 48 20.61 -7.42 0.00
C HIS A 48 19.83 -7.86 -1.24
N LYS A 49 20.29 -8.94 -1.87
CA LYS A 49 19.60 -9.65 -2.94
C LYS A 49 19.44 -11.10 -2.51
N THR A 50 18.24 -11.51 -2.14
CA THR A 50 17.92 -12.81 -1.57
C THR A 50 16.86 -13.55 -2.40
N GLY A 51 16.37 -14.68 -1.90
CA GLY A 51 15.39 -15.50 -2.59
C GLY A 51 15.99 -16.34 -3.72
N PHE A 52 15.12 -17.13 -4.37
CA PHE A 52 15.51 -17.93 -5.53
C PHE A 52 15.95 -17.00 -6.67
N ASP A 53 17.08 -17.29 -7.30
CA ASP A 53 17.71 -16.46 -8.33
C ASP A 53 17.96 -14.99 -7.91
N ARG A 54 18.07 -14.72 -6.60
CA ARG A 54 18.29 -13.38 -6.05
C ARG A 54 17.20 -12.39 -6.50
N ASN A 55 15.97 -12.86 -6.57
CA ASN A 55 14.79 -12.13 -7.07
C ASN A 55 14.26 -11.09 -6.09
N TYR A 56 14.51 -11.26 -4.79
CA TYR A 56 14.07 -10.38 -3.73
C TYR A 56 15.17 -9.38 -3.37
N TRP A 57 14.93 -8.10 -3.66
CA TRP A 57 15.85 -7.00 -3.44
C TRP A 57 15.40 -6.15 -2.27
N ILE A 58 16.31 -5.84 -1.35
CA ILE A 58 16.06 -5.12 -0.11
C ILE A 58 16.98 -3.90 -0.05
N TRP A 59 16.42 -2.71 0.10
CA TRP A 59 17.15 -1.45 0.27
C TRP A 59 17.18 -0.97 1.72
N ALA A 60 16.15 -1.29 2.51
CA ALA A 60 16.09 -0.94 3.92
C ALA A 60 15.42 -2.03 4.73
N GLU A 61 16.00 -2.33 5.88
CA GLU A 61 15.41 -3.25 6.85
C GLU A 61 14.17 -2.64 7.51
N PRO A 62 13.24 -3.45 8.02
CA PRO A 62 12.04 -2.97 8.68
C PRO A 62 12.37 -2.18 9.95
N VAL A 63 11.75 -1.02 10.10
CA VAL A 63 11.87 -0.18 11.31
C VAL A 63 10.74 -0.53 12.28
N PRO A 64 11.03 -0.86 13.54
CA PRO A 64 9.99 -1.15 14.52
C PRO A 64 8.96 -0.03 14.63
N GLY A 65 7.67 -0.38 14.55
CA GLY A 65 6.56 0.56 14.64
C GLY A 65 6.27 1.37 13.38
N ALA A 66 7.07 1.23 12.32
CA ALA A 66 6.73 1.81 11.01
C ALA A 66 5.67 0.95 10.31
N GLU A 67 4.79 1.61 9.55
CA GLU A 67 3.76 0.97 8.76
C GLU A 67 4.23 0.77 7.32
N TYR A 68 3.92 -0.40 6.76
CA TYR A 68 4.30 -0.79 5.40
C TYR A 68 3.10 -1.26 4.61
N LEU A 69 3.18 -1.08 3.30
CA LEU A 69 2.24 -1.61 2.33
C LEU A 69 3.01 -2.48 1.33
N LEU A 70 2.53 -3.69 1.11
CA LEU A 70 3.01 -4.59 0.08
C LEU A 70 1.97 -4.67 -1.03
N ALA A 71 2.29 -4.14 -2.21
CA ALA A 71 1.44 -4.26 -3.40
C ALA A 71 2.03 -5.28 -4.37
N ALA A 72 1.20 -6.19 -4.87
CA ALA A 72 1.61 -7.24 -5.79
C ALA A 72 0.73 -7.27 -7.05
N ASP A 73 1.38 -7.48 -8.19
CA ASP A 73 0.78 -7.82 -9.47
C ASP A 73 1.19 -9.25 -9.85
N ILE A 74 0.20 -10.08 -10.22
CA ILE A 74 0.39 -11.51 -10.38
C ILE A 74 0.30 -11.87 -11.85
N ALA A 75 1.37 -12.49 -12.37
CA ALA A 75 1.39 -13.07 -13.70
C ALA A 75 0.40 -14.24 -13.83
N ARG A 76 -0.19 -14.38 -15.02
CA ARG A 76 -1.12 -15.49 -15.34
C ARG A 76 -0.49 -16.89 -15.33
N GLY A 77 0.85 -16.98 -15.20
CA GLY A 77 1.55 -18.27 -15.19
C GLY A 77 1.77 -18.88 -16.59
N ASP A 78 1.43 -18.17 -17.68
CA ASP A 78 1.65 -18.62 -19.07
C ASP A 78 3.08 -18.39 -19.59
N GLY A 79 3.97 -17.91 -18.73
CA GLY A 79 5.43 -17.95 -18.90
C GLY A 79 6.07 -16.67 -19.46
N SER A 80 5.33 -15.65 -19.91
CA SER A 80 5.92 -14.39 -20.39
C SER A 80 6.07 -13.34 -19.28
N ASP A 81 5.07 -13.21 -18.42
CA ASP A 81 4.96 -12.13 -17.47
C ASP A 81 5.59 -12.47 -16.11
N PHE A 82 5.94 -11.46 -15.36
CA PHE A 82 6.51 -11.61 -14.02
C PHE A 82 5.46 -11.39 -12.94
N SER A 83 5.48 -12.25 -11.91
CA SER A 83 4.84 -11.92 -10.64
C SER A 83 5.76 -10.98 -9.87
N VAL A 84 5.22 -9.86 -9.42
CA VAL A 84 6.00 -8.80 -8.77
C VAL A 84 5.37 -8.36 -7.46
N ALA A 85 6.21 -7.84 -6.56
CA ALA A 85 5.77 -7.21 -5.33
C ALA A 85 6.64 -6.00 -5.01
N GLN A 86 5.99 -4.95 -4.50
CA GLN A 86 6.61 -3.70 -4.07
C GLN A 86 6.31 -3.48 -2.58
N ILE A 87 7.33 -3.27 -1.76
CA ILE A 87 7.13 -2.87 -0.36
C ILE A 87 7.46 -1.40 -0.21
N ILE A 88 6.48 -0.65 0.24
CA ILE A 88 6.56 0.80 0.44
C ILE A 88 6.38 1.11 1.93
N ARG A 89 7.27 1.90 2.48
CA ARG A 89 7.14 2.47 3.82
C ARG A 89 6.16 3.64 3.77
N LEU A 90 5.07 3.60 4.55
CA LEU A 90 3.93 4.52 4.37
C LEU A 90 4.20 5.97 4.79
N ASP A 91 5.01 6.18 5.83
CA ASP A 91 5.33 7.53 6.33
C ASP A 91 6.27 8.32 5.40
N THR A 92 7.22 7.65 4.76
CA THR A 92 8.20 8.28 3.86
C THR A 92 7.89 8.09 2.38
N MET A 93 6.97 7.21 2.04
CA MET A 93 6.71 6.76 0.66
C MET A 93 7.98 6.30 -0.06
N GLU A 94 8.83 5.59 0.66
CA GLU A 94 10.06 4.99 0.12
C GLU A 94 9.85 3.53 -0.24
N GLN A 95 10.28 3.14 -1.43
CA GLN A 95 10.41 1.75 -1.84
C GLN A 95 11.54 1.11 -1.03
N VAL A 96 11.21 0.17 -0.14
CA VAL A 96 12.19 -0.48 0.74
C VAL A 96 12.58 -1.87 0.30
N ALA A 97 11.69 -2.54 -0.44
CA ALA A 97 11.99 -3.85 -1.02
C ALA A 97 11.16 -4.11 -2.29
N GLU A 98 11.63 -5.03 -3.13
CA GLU A 98 11.01 -5.40 -4.40
C GLU A 98 11.27 -6.88 -4.70
N TYR A 99 10.24 -7.57 -5.15
CA TYR A 99 10.34 -8.90 -5.72
C TYR A 99 9.94 -8.89 -7.20
N GLN A 100 10.65 -9.65 -8.04
CA GLN A 100 10.29 -9.89 -9.43
C GLN A 100 10.73 -11.30 -9.84
N GLY A 101 9.79 -12.16 -10.16
CA GLY A 101 10.10 -13.54 -10.52
C GLY A 101 8.97 -14.22 -11.29
N LYS A 102 9.28 -15.38 -11.86
CA LYS A 102 8.32 -16.23 -12.56
C LYS A 102 7.95 -17.39 -11.65
N LEU A 103 6.85 -17.27 -10.93
CA LEU A 103 6.36 -18.25 -10.00
C LEU A 103 4.90 -18.56 -10.25
N THR A 104 4.50 -19.78 -9.89
CA THR A 104 3.08 -20.16 -9.81
C THR A 104 2.41 -19.51 -8.59
N ALA A 105 1.09 -19.37 -8.64
CA ALA A 105 0.30 -18.80 -7.55
C ALA A 105 0.57 -19.47 -6.18
N ASP A 106 0.66 -20.79 -6.17
CA ASP A 106 0.91 -21.59 -4.95
C ASP A 106 2.27 -21.28 -4.30
N MET A 107 3.27 -20.99 -5.12
CA MET A 107 4.62 -20.65 -4.63
C MET A 107 4.72 -19.17 -4.24
N PHE A 108 3.96 -18.30 -4.89
CA PHE A 108 4.06 -16.87 -4.65
C PHE A 108 3.34 -16.41 -3.38
N ALA A 109 2.18 -17.00 -3.05
CA ALA A 109 1.43 -16.66 -1.85
C ALA A 109 2.24 -16.76 -0.54
N PRO A 110 2.97 -17.86 -0.23
CA PRO A 110 3.83 -17.93 0.94
C PRO A 110 4.95 -16.89 0.95
N ILE A 111 5.51 -16.54 -0.21
CA ILE A 111 6.55 -15.52 -0.34
C ILE A 111 5.98 -14.15 0.04
N LEU A 112 4.83 -13.76 -0.50
CA LEU A 112 4.16 -12.51 -0.18
C LEU A 112 3.86 -12.38 1.31
N ILE A 113 3.37 -13.46 1.94
CA ILE A 113 3.08 -13.50 3.38
C ILE A 113 4.35 -13.31 4.20
N ASN A 114 5.43 -14.01 3.85
CA ASN A 114 6.71 -13.87 4.55
C ASN A 114 7.26 -12.45 4.42
N MET A 115 7.26 -11.89 3.20
CA MET A 115 7.66 -10.51 2.96
C MET A 115 6.82 -9.52 3.78
N ALA A 116 5.50 -9.71 3.85
CA ALA A 116 4.61 -8.85 4.62
C ALA A 116 4.85 -8.96 6.13
N LYS A 117 5.09 -10.17 6.63
CA LYS A 117 5.45 -10.42 8.05
C LYS A 117 6.79 -9.81 8.42
N ASP A 118 7.80 -9.94 7.57
CA ASP A 118 9.10 -9.34 7.78
C ASP A 118 9.00 -7.81 7.93
N TYR A 119 8.06 -7.18 7.21
CA TYR A 119 7.81 -5.73 7.28
C TYR A 119 6.61 -5.38 8.17
N ASN A 120 6.65 -5.79 9.43
CA ASN A 120 5.71 -5.43 10.52
C ASN A 120 4.24 -5.76 10.18
N GLU A 121 3.96 -6.93 9.60
CA GLU A 121 2.63 -7.31 9.13
C GLU A 121 2.07 -6.28 8.13
N ALA A 122 2.81 -5.98 7.07
CA ALA A 122 2.46 -4.98 6.06
C ALA A 122 1.05 -5.20 5.49
N LEU A 123 0.32 -4.11 5.18
CA LEU A 123 -0.95 -4.21 4.46
C LEU A 123 -0.71 -4.84 3.08
N LEU A 124 -1.26 -6.03 2.86
CA LEU A 124 -1.08 -6.80 1.63
C LEU A 124 -2.18 -6.46 0.63
N VAL A 125 -1.78 -5.91 -0.51
CA VAL A 125 -2.68 -5.52 -1.62
C VAL A 125 -2.30 -6.30 -2.87
N ILE A 126 -3.21 -7.11 -3.37
CA ILE A 126 -2.97 -7.95 -4.56
C ILE A 126 -3.93 -7.53 -5.66
N GLU A 127 -3.41 -7.35 -6.89
CA GLU A 127 -4.29 -7.22 -8.04
C GLU A 127 -5.02 -8.54 -8.31
N ASN A 128 -6.36 -8.50 -8.30
CA ASN A 128 -7.20 -9.70 -8.35
C ASN A 128 -7.83 -10.00 -9.71
N ASN A 129 -7.37 -9.34 -10.80
CA ASN A 129 -8.02 -9.43 -12.10
C ASN A 129 -7.81 -10.77 -12.81
N HIS A 130 -6.72 -11.46 -12.52
CA HIS A 130 -6.27 -12.58 -13.35
C HIS A 130 -6.20 -13.91 -12.62
N ASP A 131 -5.91 -13.93 -11.33
CA ASP A 131 -5.77 -15.19 -10.59
C ASP A 131 -6.19 -15.04 -9.11
N TYR A 132 -7.33 -15.63 -8.78
CA TYR A 132 -7.77 -15.73 -7.40
C TYR A 132 -7.01 -16.81 -6.61
N GLY A 133 -6.17 -17.62 -7.24
CA GLY A 133 -5.45 -18.71 -6.58
C GLY A 133 -4.51 -18.23 -5.49
N VAL A 134 -3.79 -17.13 -5.73
CA VAL A 134 -2.92 -16.50 -4.72
C VAL A 134 -3.74 -15.97 -3.54
N LEU A 135 -4.85 -15.28 -3.81
CA LEU A 135 -5.72 -14.73 -2.76
C LEU A 135 -6.34 -15.84 -1.91
N ASN A 136 -6.92 -16.86 -2.53
CA ASN A 136 -7.47 -18.00 -1.84
C ASN A 136 -6.40 -18.68 -0.95
N ARG A 137 -5.18 -18.81 -1.47
CA ARG A 137 -4.08 -19.41 -0.70
C ARG A 137 -3.66 -18.54 0.49
N ILE A 138 -3.69 -17.21 0.36
CA ILE A 138 -3.40 -16.28 1.46
C ILE A 138 -4.48 -16.35 2.54
N GLU A 139 -5.75 -16.43 2.15
CA GLU A 139 -6.88 -16.61 3.07
C GLU A 139 -6.81 -17.95 3.79
N GLU A 140 -6.48 -19.06 3.09
CA GLU A 140 -6.27 -20.38 3.69
C GLU A 140 -5.14 -20.39 4.74
N ILE A 141 -4.03 -19.66 4.47
CA ILE A 141 -2.92 -19.52 5.42
C ILE A 141 -3.31 -18.62 6.60
N GLY A 142 -4.31 -17.75 6.44
CA GLY A 142 -4.84 -16.90 7.50
C GLY A 142 -4.03 -15.62 7.71
N TYR A 143 -3.58 -14.96 6.62
CA TYR A 143 -2.99 -13.63 6.74
C TYR A 143 -4.08 -12.58 6.95
N ASN A 144 -4.03 -11.86 8.08
CA ASN A 144 -5.15 -11.01 8.52
C ASN A 144 -5.12 -9.58 7.94
N ASN A 145 -3.95 -9.04 7.58
CA ASN A 145 -3.83 -7.66 7.10
C ASN A 145 -3.91 -7.59 5.57
N LEU A 146 -5.00 -8.13 5.01
CA LEU A 146 -5.30 -8.15 3.57
C LEU A 146 -6.22 -6.98 3.21
N TYR A 147 -5.95 -6.35 2.07
CA TYR A 147 -6.79 -5.28 1.52
C TYR A 147 -8.04 -5.86 0.84
N TYR A 148 -9.18 -5.22 1.08
CA TYR A 148 -10.45 -5.51 0.41
C TYR A 148 -10.96 -4.31 -0.35
N SER A 149 -11.35 -4.49 -1.60
CA SER A 149 -12.00 -3.46 -2.41
C SER A 149 -13.52 -3.55 -2.29
N ILE A 150 -14.19 -2.38 -2.25
CA ILE A 150 -15.65 -2.31 -2.20
C ILE A 150 -16.17 -1.91 -3.58
N LYS A 151 -17.15 -2.65 -4.11
CA LYS A 151 -17.69 -2.46 -5.47
C LYS A 151 -18.33 -1.09 -5.73
N SER A 152 -18.78 -0.37 -4.71
CA SER A 152 -19.66 0.80 -4.87
C SER A 152 -19.09 2.12 -4.37
N THR A 153 -17.99 2.13 -3.65
CA THR A 153 -17.42 3.35 -3.06
C THR A 153 -15.93 3.43 -3.33
N HIS A 154 -15.43 4.63 -3.61
CA HIS A 154 -14.00 4.94 -3.66
C HIS A 154 -13.38 5.00 -2.26
N GLU A 155 -14.06 4.47 -1.25
CA GLU A 155 -13.64 4.52 0.15
C GLU A 155 -13.03 3.19 0.55
N TYR A 156 -11.85 3.27 1.12
CA TYR A 156 -11.26 2.18 1.88
C TYR A 156 -12.10 1.93 3.13
N VAL A 157 -12.40 0.68 3.39
CA VAL A 157 -12.98 0.21 4.64
C VAL A 157 -11.99 -0.79 5.22
N ASP A 158 -11.82 -0.80 6.55
CA ASP A 158 -10.95 -1.80 7.15
C ASP A 158 -11.37 -3.23 6.74
N ALA A 159 -10.41 -4.18 6.78
CA ALA A 159 -10.63 -5.53 6.25
C ALA A 159 -11.89 -6.19 6.81
N VAL A 160 -12.14 -6.06 8.12
CA VAL A 160 -13.30 -6.67 8.79
C VAL A 160 -14.61 -6.02 8.34
N ALA A 161 -14.64 -4.69 8.23
CA ALA A 161 -15.82 -3.96 7.78
C ALA A 161 -16.06 -4.14 6.27
N ALA A 162 -15.02 -4.31 5.47
CA ALA A 162 -15.12 -4.58 4.04
C ALA A 162 -15.63 -6.00 3.79
N GLU A 163 -15.14 -6.99 4.51
CA GLU A 163 -15.60 -8.37 4.46
C GLU A 163 -17.07 -8.47 4.88
N ALA A 164 -17.44 -7.84 6.00
CA ALA A 164 -18.83 -7.79 6.48
C ALA A 164 -19.80 -7.11 5.50
N ARG A 165 -19.32 -6.22 4.62
CA ARG A 165 -20.10 -5.54 3.57
C ARG A 165 -20.03 -6.24 2.20
N GLY A 166 -19.43 -7.43 2.12
CA GLY A 166 -19.25 -8.16 0.86
C GLY A 166 -18.16 -7.56 -0.02
N GLY A 167 -17.08 -7.06 0.59
CA GLY A 167 -15.87 -6.64 -0.09
C GLY A 167 -15.20 -7.79 -0.83
N ILE A 168 -14.44 -7.46 -1.86
CA ILE A 168 -13.67 -8.42 -2.64
C ILE A 168 -12.21 -8.32 -2.20
N ALA A 169 -11.62 -9.45 -1.83
CA ALA A 169 -10.21 -9.52 -1.48
C ALA A 169 -9.32 -8.99 -2.62
N GLY A 170 -8.32 -8.18 -2.27
CA GLY A 170 -7.41 -7.57 -3.23
C GLY A 170 -7.96 -6.31 -3.90
N PHE A 171 -7.19 -5.82 -4.86
CA PHE A 171 -7.49 -4.63 -5.65
C PHE A 171 -7.98 -5.02 -7.05
N THR A 172 -9.16 -4.55 -7.45
CA THR A 172 -9.69 -4.80 -8.79
C THR A 172 -9.31 -3.67 -9.74
N MET A 173 -8.40 -3.96 -10.67
CA MET A 173 -8.06 -3.05 -11.76
C MET A 173 -9.11 -3.13 -12.86
N SER A 174 -9.71 -2.02 -13.23
CA SER A 174 -10.70 -1.91 -14.29
C SER A 174 -10.32 -0.83 -15.30
N SER A 175 -10.99 -0.78 -16.44
CA SER A 175 -10.82 0.31 -17.40
C SER A 175 -11.10 1.70 -16.81
N ARG A 176 -11.87 1.79 -15.72
CA ARG A 176 -12.15 3.04 -15.00
C ARG A 176 -11.09 3.35 -13.93
N THR A 177 -10.65 2.34 -13.17
CA THR A 177 -9.70 2.53 -12.07
C THR A 177 -8.27 2.67 -12.55
N ARG A 178 -7.86 1.97 -13.62
CA ARG A 178 -6.48 2.02 -14.15
C ARG A 178 -6.00 3.46 -14.44
N PRO A 179 -6.73 4.32 -15.16
CA PRO A 179 -6.29 5.70 -15.37
C PRO A 179 -6.13 6.50 -14.07
N LEU A 180 -7.00 6.28 -13.08
CA LEU A 180 -6.95 6.97 -11.78
C LEU A 180 -5.75 6.53 -10.95
N VAL A 181 -5.48 5.24 -10.90
CA VAL A 181 -4.32 4.65 -10.22
C VAL A 181 -3.02 5.16 -10.83
N ILE A 182 -2.95 5.22 -12.16
CA ILE A 182 -1.77 5.73 -12.87
C ILE A 182 -1.63 7.25 -12.70
N ALA A 183 -2.72 8.01 -12.71
CA ALA A 183 -2.68 9.43 -12.40
C ALA A 183 -2.16 9.70 -10.97
N LYS A 184 -2.46 8.80 -10.02
CA LYS A 184 -1.93 8.89 -8.66
C LYS A 184 -0.41 8.65 -8.62
N LEU A 185 0.11 7.67 -9.35
CA LEU A 185 1.56 7.46 -9.49
C LEU A 185 2.24 8.70 -10.10
N GLU A 186 1.66 9.25 -11.16
CA GLU A 186 2.16 10.50 -11.80
C GLU A 186 2.16 11.66 -10.79
N GLU A 187 1.08 11.85 -10.04
CA GLU A 187 0.99 12.86 -8.98
C GLU A 187 2.11 12.71 -7.94
N PHE A 188 2.31 11.50 -7.42
CA PHE A 188 3.35 11.23 -6.41
C PHE A 188 4.76 11.46 -6.94
N THR A 189 5.01 11.09 -8.19
CA THR A 189 6.32 11.31 -8.82
C THR A 189 6.54 12.80 -9.12
N ARG A 190 5.55 13.51 -9.64
CA ARG A 190 5.61 14.94 -9.93
C ARG A 190 5.84 15.77 -8.66
N ASN A 191 5.09 15.46 -7.61
CA ASN A 191 5.15 16.18 -6.34
C ASN A 191 6.33 15.76 -5.43
N LYS A 192 7.21 14.87 -5.89
CA LYS A 192 8.39 14.38 -5.15
C LYS A 192 8.03 13.65 -3.85
N LEU A 193 6.86 13.03 -3.81
CA LEU A 193 6.36 12.32 -2.64
C LEU A 193 6.83 10.87 -2.58
N LEU A 194 7.30 10.31 -3.71
CA LEU A 194 7.69 8.92 -3.85
C LEU A 194 9.20 8.81 -4.09
N ARG A 195 9.87 7.94 -3.33
CA ARG A 195 11.25 7.55 -3.56
C ARG A 195 11.31 6.13 -4.12
N ILE A 196 11.89 6.01 -5.31
CA ILE A 196 12.06 4.74 -6.01
C ILE A 196 13.56 4.40 -6.03
N ASN A 197 13.91 3.27 -5.43
CA ASN A 197 15.29 2.80 -5.34
C ASN A 197 15.66 1.83 -6.47
N SER A 198 14.68 1.08 -7.00
CA SER A 198 14.90 0.01 -7.97
C SER A 198 15.10 0.50 -9.40
N MET A 199 16.23 0.13 -9.99
CA MET A 199 16.48 0.32 -11.43
C MET A 199 15.55 -0.53 -12.31
N ARG A 200 15.03 -1.69 -11.83
CA ARG A 200 14.05 -2.50 -12.58
C ARG A 200 12.75 -1.71 -12.75
N THR A 201 12.19 -1.22 -11.64
CA THR A 201 10.99 -0.36 -11.65
C THR A 201 11.20 0.89 -12.51
N ILE A 202 12.35 1.57 -12.39
CA ILE A 202 12.65 2.78 -13.17
C ILE A 202 12.72 2.46 -14.67
N ASN A 203 13.27 1.32 -15.05
CA ASN A 203 13.35 0.93 -16.46
C ASN A 203 11.94 0.66 -17.05
N GLU A 204 11.03 0.08 -16.28
CA GLU A 204 9.64 -0.05 -16.72
C GLU A 204 8.94 1.32 -16.82
N ILE A 205 9.16 2.24 -15.85
CA ILE A 205 8.61 3.60 -15.91
C ILE A 205 9.06 4.35 -17.18
N LYS A 206 10.31 4.16 -17.62
CA LYS A 206 10.84 4.79 -18.86
C LYS A 206 10.05 4.39 -20.11
N THR A 207 9.58 3.15 -20.15
CA THR A 207 8.85 2.56 -21.28
C THR A 207 7.34 2.55 -21.08
N PHE A 208 6.85 3.15 -19.99
CA PHE A 208 5.42 3.23 -19.68
C PHE A 208 4.82 4.49 -20.28
N ILE A 209 3.93 4.30 -21.27
CA ILE A 209 3.44 5.38 -22.14
C ILE A 209 1.92 5.43 -22.21
N TRP A 210 1.39 6.58 -22.62
CA TRP A 210 0.02 6.70 -23.10
C TRP A 210 -0.06 6.23 -24.56
N TYR A 211 -0.73 5.12 -24.79
CA TYR A 211 -0.98 4.61 -26.13
C TYR A 211 -2.48 4.51 -26.37
N ASN A 212 -3.00 5.21 -27.39
CA ASN A 212 -4.44 5.28 -27.69
C ASN A 212 -5.31 5.62 -26.46
N GLY A 213 -4.84 6.54 -25.62
CA GLY A 213 -5.55 6.96 -24.41
C GLY A 213 -5.50 5.96 -23.25
N ARG A 214 -4.66 4.92 -23.34
CA ARG A 214 -4.46 3.91 -22.28
C ARG A 214 -3.02 3.92 -21.82
N PRO A 215 -2.77 3.93 -20.50
CA PRO A 215 -1.42 3.80 -19.96
C PRO A 215 -1.01 2.33 -20.00
N GLN A 216 0.14 2.03 -20.63
CA GLN A 216 0.68 0.68 -20.78
C GLN A 216 2.18 0.69 -21.08
N GLY A 217 2.84 -0.45 -20.85
CA GLY A 217 4.19 -0.67 -21.34
C GLY A 217 4.27 -0.59 -22.87
N MET A 218 5.35 -0.09 -23.41
CA MET A 218 5.64 -0.16 -24.85
C MET A 218 5.67 -1.63 -25.28
N ARG A 219 5.37 -1.87 -26.56
CA ARG A 219 5.39 -3.22 -27.11
C ARG A 219 6.73 -3.92 -26.87
N GLY A 220 6.68 -5.07 -26.19
CA GLY A 220 7.86 -5.85 -25.80
C GLY A 220 8.50 -5.45 -24.47
N TYR A 221 7.88 -4.54 -23.72
CA TYR A 221 8.28 -4.16 -22.38
C TYR A 221 7.18 -4.49 -21.37
N ASN A 222 7.58 -4.84 -20.16
CA ASN A 222 6.68 -5.13 -19.06
C ASN A 222 6.27 -3.84 -18.33
N ASP A 223 5.13 -3.87 -17.66
CA ASP A 223 4.63 -2.79 -16.80
C ASP A 223 4.19 -3.28 -15.40
N ASP A 224 4.51 -4.53 -15.05
CA ASP A 224 4.06 -5.19 -13.82
C ASP A 224 4.54 -4.46 -12.56
N LEU A 225 5.83 -4.09 -12.51
CA LEU A 225 6.40 -3.31 -11.38
C LEU A 225 5.79 -1.91 -11.26
N VAL A 226 5.50 -1.28 -12.39
CA VAL A 226 4.85 0.03 -12.43
C VAL A 226 3.42 -0.08 -11.92
N ILE A 227 2.69 -1.11 -12.31
CA ILE A 227 1.30 -1.34 -11.87
C ILE A 227 1.25 -1.60 -10.37
N ALA A 228 2.09 -2.50 -9.84
CA ALA A 228 2.18 -2.75 -8.40
C ALA A 228 2.50 -1.47 -7.61
N LEU A 229 3.46 -0.65 -8.09
CA LEU A 229 3.81 0.62 -7.47
C LEU A 229 2.65 1.63 -7.53
N ALA A 230 1.93 1.70 -8.64
CA ALA A 230 0.78 2.58 -8.81
C ALA A 230 -0.37 2.20 -7.87
N ILE A 231 -0.64 0.90 -7.69
CA ILE A 231 -1.60 0.38 -6.70
C ILE A 231 -1.17 0.80 -5.29
N ALA A 232 0.13 0.68 -4.95
CA ALA A 232 0.64 1.12 -3.66
C ALA A 232 0.39 2.62 -3.41
N CYS A 233 0.64 3.48 -4.39
CA CYS A 233 0.37 4.92 -4.29
C CYS A 233 -1.12 5.21 -4.09
N TRP A 234 -2.00 4.50 -4.79
CA TRP A 234 -3.45 4.65 -4.67
C TRP A 234 -3.98 4.23 -3.30
N VAL A 235 -3.60 3.03 -2.85
CA VAL A 235 -4.09 2.47 -1.59
C VAL A 235 -3.52 3.23 -0.38
N ARG A 236 -2.31 3.75 -0.47
CA ARG A 236 -1.70 4.55 0.59
C ARG A 236 -2.59 5.69 1.06
N ASP A 237 -3.11 6.50 0.15
CA ASP A 237 -3.93 7.65 0.51
C ASP A 237 -5.25 7.22 1.16
N THR A 238 -5.84 6.14 0.67
CA THR A 238 -7.07 5.58 1.26
C THR A 238 -6.80 4.96 2.62
N ALA A 239 -5.71 4.20 2.79
CA ALA A 239 -5.33 3.57 4.05
C ALA A 239 -5.06 4.60 5.16
N LEU A 240 -4.29 5.65 4.87
CA LEU A 240 -3.99 6.71 5.83
C LEU A 240 -5.25 7.48 6.28
N THR A 241 -6.16 7.77 5.34
CA THR A 241 -7.42 8.44 5.68
C THR A 241 -8.25 7.60 6.65
N THR A 242 -8.23 6.29 6.50
CA THR A 242 -8.96 5.37 7.39
C THR A 242 -8.32 5.30 8.78
N ASN A 243 -7.01 5.15 8.87
CA ASN A 243 -6.31 5.15 10.15
C ASN A 243 -6.54 6.45 10.93
N GLN A 244 -6.56 7.60 10.25
CA GLN A 244 -6.89 8.88 10.87
C GLN A 244 -8.33 8.90 11.38
N ARG A 245 -9.30 8.44 10.60
CA ARG A 245 -10.71 8.32 11.00
C ARG A 245 -10.88 7.38 12.19
N ASP A 246 -10.18 6.26 12.22
CA ASP A 246 -10.23 5.30 13.33
C ASP A 246 -9.64 5.87 14.61
N VAL A 247 -8.53 6.61 14.51
CA VAL A 247 -7.96 7.32 15.67
C VAL A 247 -8.92 8.38 16.19
N GLU A 248 -9.55 9.15 15.31
CA GLU A 248 -10.55 10.15 15.69
C GLU A 248 -11.80 9.50 16.29
N HIS A 249 -12.28 8.39 15.72
CA HIS A 249 -13.41 7.64 16.23
C HIS A 249 -13.14 7.04 17.61
N ARG A 250 -11.96 6.44 17.82
CA ARG A 250 -11.51 5.96 19.14
C ARG A 250 -11.40 7.09 20.16
N LYS A 251 -10.83 8.24 19.78
CA LYS A 251 -10.79 9.44 20.63
C LYS A 251 -12.18 9.93 20.96
N ALA A 252 -13.11 9.97 20.01
CA ALA A 252 -14.50 10.37 20.24
C ALA A 252 -15.23 9.39 21.15
N MET A 253 -15.05 8.08 20.98
CA MET A 253 -15.60 7.06 21.89
C MET A 253 -15.07 7.21 23.30
N LEU A 254 -13.75 7.36 23.48
CA LEU A 254 -13.13 7.57 24.79
C LEU A 254 -13.63 8.87 25.46
N SER A 255 -13.77 9.96 24.69
CA SER A 255 -14.33 11.21 25.18
C SER A 255 -15.83 11.11 25.54
N GLY A 256 -16.57 10.27 24.82
CA GLY A 256 -17.99 9.94 25.12
C GLY A 256 -18.14 9.19 26.42
N ILE A 257 -17.28 8.21 26.67
CA ILE A 257 -17.26 7.43 27.92
C ILE A 257 -16.91 8.34 29.12
N SER A 258 -15.93 9.25 28.98
CA SER A 258 -15.56 10.17 30.05
C SER A 258 -16.65 11.18 30.37
N LYS A 259 -17.44 11.62 29.37
CA LYS A 259 -18.60 12.50 29.56
C LYS A 259 -19.78 11.77 30.21
N SER A 260 -20.03 10.52 29.83
CA SER A 260 -21.08 9.68 30.40
C SER A 260 -20.83 9.39 31.89
N GLY A 261 -19.57 9.10 32.26
CA GLY A 261 -19.20 8.93 33.67
C GLY A 261 -19.40 10.18 34.56
N ARG A 262 -19.33 11.38 33.96
CA ARG A 262 -19.57 12.64 34.68
C ARG A 262 -21.07 13.00 34.82
N GLN A 263 -21.93 12.50 33.94
CA GLN A 263 -23.36 12.77 34.00
C GLN A 263 -24.14 11.79 34.91
N MET A 264 -23.62 10.65 35.25
CA MET A 264 -24.26 9.71 36.18
C MET A 264 -24.30 10.19 37.60
N ASN A 265 -23.52 11.22 37.99
CA ASN A 265 -23.45 11.70 39.35
C ASN A 265 -24.37 12.88 39.73
N THR A 266 -25.28 13.31 38.84
CA THR A 266 -26.08 14.53 39.08
C THR A 266 -27.58 14.42 39.00
N LYS A 267 -28.17 13.22 38.88
CA LYS A 267 -29.65 13.09 38.93
C LYS A 267 -30.14 11.85 39.66
N ILE A 268 -29.85 11.73 40.93
CA ILE A 268 -30.75 11.06 41.87
C ILE A 268 -30.92 12.01 43.06
N SER A 269 -31.60 13.11 42.84
CA SER A 269 -32.13 13.97 43.88
C SER A 269 -33.65 13.75 43.90
N GLY A 270 -34.11 12.87 44.79
CA GLY A 270 -35.49 12.56 44.93
C GLY A 270 -35.86 11.62 46.08
N MET A 271 -34.93 11.22 46.90
CA MET A 271 -35.26 10.53 48.17
C MET A 271 -34.78 11.35 49.38
N ARG A 272 -35.74 11.91 50.11
CA ARG A 272 -35.53 12.51 51.42
C ARG A 272 -34.95 11.43 52.34
N GLY A 273 -33.76 11.68 52.92
CA GLY A 273 -33.35 11.02 54.16
C GLY A 273 -32.11 10.16 54.14
N TYR A 274 -31.15 10.39 53.25
CA TYR A 274 -29.83 9.75 53.37
C TYR A 274 -28.70 10.76 53.21
N ALA A 275 -27.96 11.00 54.29
CA ALA A 275 -26.72 11.73 54.21
C ALA A 275 -25.67 10.80 53.57
N PRO A 276 -24.93 11.23 52.54
CA PRO A 276 -23.92 10.36 51.96
C PRO A 276 -22.72 10.30 52.90
N ASP A 277 -22.46 9.11 53.44
CA ASP A 277 -21.16 8.78 54.02
C ASP A 277 -20.07 8.97 52.93
N LYS A 278 -18.92 9.44 53.38
CA LYS A 278 -17.73 9.58 52.54
C LYS A 278 -17.45 8.24 51.85
N GLN A 279 -17.79 8.15 50.56
CA GLN A 279 -17.51 6.97 49.75
C GLN A 279 -16.00 6.76 49.65
N THR A 280 -15.52 5.78 50.40
CA THR A 280 -14.28 5.07 50.04
C THR A 280 -14.50 4.48 48.64
N GLN A 281 -13.77 4.98 47.67
CA GLN A 281 -13.75 4.38 46.32
C GLN A 281 -13.32 2.92 46.48
N SER A 282 -14.21 1.98 46.15
CA SER A 282 -13.85 0.57 46.17
C SER A 282 -12.83 0.33 45.06
N THR A 283 -11.62 -0.03 45.44
CA THR A 283 -10.52 -0.36 44.55
C THR A 283 -10.57 -1.82 44.09
N THR A 284 -11.71 -2.48 44.24
CA THR A 284 -11.87 -3.89 43.91
C THR A 284 -13.04 -4.12 42.94
N MET A 285 -12.89 -5.04 42.01
CA MET A 285 -13.90 -5.48 41.06
C MET A 285 -14.05 -7.01 41.13
N VAL A 286 -15.29 -7.49 41.03
CA VAL A 286 -15.58 -8.92 40.99
C VAL A 286 -15.54 -9.36 39.54
N GLY A 287 -14.65 -10.28 39.16
CA GLY A 287 -14.56 -10.86 37.82
C GLY A 287 -15.73 -11.81 37.50
N THR A 288 -15.87 -12.20 36.25
CA THR A 288 -16.86 -13.17 35.79
C THR A 288 -16.68 -14.56 36.38
N ASP A 289 -15.52 -14.84 36.98
CA ASP A 289 -15.17 -16.05 37.71
C ASP A 289 -15.56 -15.99 39.21
N GLY A 290 -16.19 -14.91 39.66
CA GLY A 290 -16.59 -14.66 41.03
C GLY A 290 -15.44 -14.25 41.98
N ARG A 291 -14.24 -14.02 41.48
CA ARG A 291 -13.10 -13.58 42.27
C ARG A 291 -13.03 -12.07 42.38
N VAL A 292 -12.59 -11.57 43.51
CA VAL A 292 -12.38 -10.14 43.76
C VAL A 292 -10.96 -9.76 43.34
N HIS A 293 -10.86 -8.83 42.39
CA HIS A 293 -9.59 -8.31 41.90
C HIS A 293 -9.36 -6.88 42.41
N ASP A 294 -8.13 -6.58 42.82
CA ASP A 294 -7.71 -5.22 43.17
C ASP A 294 -7.41 -4.45 41.89
N ILE A 295 -8.14 -3.35 41.68
CA ILE A 295 -8.00 -2.45 40.52
C ILE A 295 -7.41 -1.10 40.87
N SER A 296 -6.78 -0.98 42.07
CA SER A 296 -6.19 0.29 42.57
C SER A 296 -5.12 0.86 41.62
N TRP A 297 -4.51 0.02 40.80
CA TRP A 297 -3.51 0.40 39.81
C TRP A 297 -4.08 1.27 38.67
N ILE A 298 -5.38 1.18 38.37
CA ILE A 298 -6.05 2.00 37.34
C ILE A 298 -6.11 3.48 37.72
N TYR A 299 -6.03 3.78 39.02
CA TYR A 299 -6.17 5.14 39.54
C TYR A 299 -4.82 5.77 39.96
N LYS A 300 -3.70 5.10 39.72
CA LYS A 300 -2.35 5.56 40.06
C LYS A 300 -1.54 6.02 38.85
N GLY A 301 -2.20 6.38 37.70
CA GLY A 301 -1.57 6.95 36.52
C GLY A 301 -1.65 8.46 36.49
#